data_ad08c60ca7f6a28d0f4176f9f71ef3a1
#
_entry.id   ad08c60ca7f6a28d0f4176f9f71ef3a1
#
_cell.length_a   1.000
_cell.length_b   1.000
_cell.length_c   1.000
_cell.angle_alpha   90.00
_cell.angle_beta   90.00
_cell.angle_gamma   90.00
#
_symmetry.space_group_name_H-M   'P 1'
#
loop_
_entity.id
_entity.type
_entity.pdbx_description
1 polymer ?
#
loop_
_entity_poly.entity_id
_entity_poly.type
_entity_poly.pdbx_seq_one_letter_code
_entity_poly.pdbx_strand_id
1 'polypeptide(L)'
;VSKATPTLQVVVNPPLRRGSAIHDRVFQALHALGADYVRYVPWLPYPKLGVAELEPPTNGKTSWDFSLIDPMMEDFMNATAGHSAIINFSTIPQWMWKTPQPVSYPANPDQATWHYEQGTELRDPSMKEVADYYGRLVSWYTRGGFKDEYGQEHTSNHHYKIAWWEILNEVDFEHHMTPEFYTHIYDAISGAIHKADPKIQFVGMALAAPSSAPQFFEYFLNHKNHKPGIPLDMISYHFYASPAADENPEAWQYTFFDQARGFLSTVRYIQSVRQRLSPETKTDIDEIGAILPGDPQGKLPIPNSYWNLCSSMYAYLYGNLARLGIDVVGESQLVGYPSQFPSVSMVNWETGQPNARFWTLKLLRDHFGPGDKLVEAHGSVPYVYAQGFIAPDGKRSVLLANERNRSFSVTIPGATNGTEEYVDQTTAEQPPASVKLSSDTVTLRGFGVAVVTLPQ
;
A
#
# COMPACT_ATOMS: atom_id res chain seq x y z
N VAL A 1 18.90 -2.81 -13.80
CA VAL A 1 18.04 -3.96 -13.43
C VAL A 1 16.95 -3.44 -12.49
N SER A 2 15.70 -3.78 -12.76
CA SER A 2 14.56 -3.44 -11.91
C SER A 2 14.64 -4.17 -10.56
N LYS A 3 14.23 -3.49 -9.50
CA LYS A 3 13.96 -4.09 -8.19
C LYS A 3 12.46 -4.09 -7.89
N ALA A 4 11.69 -3.36 -8.71
CA ALA A 4 10.30 -3.02 -8.43
C ALA A 4 9.37 -4.23 -8.45
N THR A 5 8.72 -4.46 -7.33
CA THR A 5 7.64 -5.44 -7.18
C THR A 5 6.31 -4.69 -7.16
N PRO A 6 5.42 -4.89 -8.15
CA PRO A 6 4.08 -4.30 -8.11
C PRO A 6 3.21 -5.05 -7.10
N THR A 7 2.51 -4.33 -6.24
CA THR A 7 1.67 -4.88 -5.18
C THR A 7 0.50 -3.95 -4.82
N LEU A 8 -0.23 -4.26 -3.75
CA LEU A 8 -1.31 -3.43 -3.23
C LEU A 8 -1.38 -3.49 -1.70
N GLN A 9 -2.18 -2.59 -1.13
CA GLN A 9 -2.58 -2.69 0.27
C GLN A 9 -4.02 -3.17 0.45
N VAL A 10 -4.24 -3.81 1.60
CA VAL A 10 -5.54 -4.25 2.10
C VAL A 10 -5.82 -3.52 3.41
N VAL A 11 -6.57 -2.42 3.34
CA VAL A 11 -7.02 -1.70 4.55
C VAL A 11 -8.26 -2.36 5.10
N VAL A 12 -8.23 -2.70 6.39
CA VAL A 12 -9.34 -3.38 7.06
C VAL A 12 -10.59 -2.50 7.10
N ASN A 13 -11.70 -3.06 6.64
CA ASN A 13 -13.01 -2.42 6.66
C ASN A 13 -14.16 -3.46 6.71
N PRO A 14 -15.40 -3.05 7.01
CA PRO A 14 -16.55 -3.97 7.13
C PRO A 14 -16.80 -4.89 5.93
N PRO A 15 -16.67 -4.43 4.65
CA PRO A 15 -16.80 -5.30 3.48
C PRO A 15 -15.86 -6.53 3.46
N LEU A 16 -14.74 -6.49 4.17
CA LEU A 16 -13.80 -7.62 4.28
C LEU A 16 -14.19 -8.65 5.36
N ARG A 17 -15.20 -8.38 6.17
CA ARG A 17 -15.62 -9.32 7.21
C ARG A 17 -16.32 -10.55 6.61
N ARG A 18 -16.09 -11.72 7.22
CA ARG A 18 -16.81 -12.96 6.89
C ARG A 18 -18.32 -12.73 6.96
N GLY A 19 -19.05 -13.17 5.93
CA GLY A 19 -20.48 -12.98 5.79
C GLY A 19 -20.90 -11.70 5.06
N SER A 20 -19.98 -10.81 4.68
CA SER A 20 -20.29 -9.73 3.76
C SER A 20 -20.53 -10.25 2.35
N ALA A 21 -21.31 -9.51 1.55
CA ALA A 21 -21.68 -9.93 0.20
C ALA A 21 -20.50 -10.08 -0.76
N ILE A 22 -19.38 -9.40 -0.50
CA ILE A 22 -18.21 -9.37 -1.39
C ILE A 22 -17.01 -10.17 -0.85
N HIS A 23 -17.03 -10.61 0.42
CA HIS A 23 -15.91 -11.22 1.11
C HIS A 23 -15.20 -12.30 0.26
N ASP A 24 -15.89 -13.33 -0.12
CA ASP A 24 -15.27 -14.47 -0.83
C ASP A 24 -14.65 -14.05 -2.16
N ARG A 25 -15.35 -13.18 -2.91
CA ARG A 25 -14.87 -12.70 -4.21
C ARG A 25 -13.62 -11.84 -4.09
N VAL A 26 -13.57 -10.99 -3.08
CA VAL A 26 -12.41 -10.11 -2.83
C VAL A 26 -11.18 -10.91 -2.43
N PHE A 27 -11.32 -11.88 -1.52
CA PHE A 27 -10.18 -12.72 -1.11
C PHE A 27 -9.75 -13.69 -2.21
N GLN A 28 -10.68 -14.15 -3.07
CA GLN A 28 -10.34 -14.91 -4.30
C GLN A 28 -9.54 -14.04 -5.28
N ALA A 29 -9.93 -12.78 -5.48
CA ALA A 29 -9.18 -11.85 -6.32
C ALA A 29 -7.77 -11.59 -5.77
N LEU A 30 -7.65 -11.37 -4.46
CA LEU A 30 -6.37 -11.20 -3.80
C LEU A 30 -5.46 -12.42 -3.97
N HIS A 31 -6.01 -13.63 -3.76
CA HIS A 31 -5.27 -14.88 -3.98
C HIS A 31 -4.82 -15.02 -5.44
N ALA A 32 -5.71 -14.75 -6.41
CA ALA A 32 -5.41 -14.81 -7.83
C ALA A 32 -4.40 -13.77 -8.31
N LEU A 33 -4.24 -12.67 -7.57
CA LEU A 33 -3.19 -11.68 -7.84
C LEU A 33 -1.81 -12.29 -7.60
N GLY A 34 -1.61 -13.00 -6.48
CA GLY A 34 -0.36 -13.69 -6.14
C GLY A 34 0.84 -12.75 -6.02
N ALA A 35 0.66 -11.58 -5.44
CA ALA A 35 1.71 -10.57 -5.28
C ALA A 35 2.48 -10.76 -3.96
N ASP A 36 3.78 -10.46 -4.00
CA ASP A 36 4.59 -10.27 -2.80
C ASP A 36 4.41 -8.87 -2.22
N TYR A 37 4.77 -8.68 -0.95
CA TYR A 37 4.69 -7.42 -0.22
C TYR A 37 3.27 -6.83 -0.12
N VAL A 38 2.22 -7.69 -0.19
CA VAL A 38 0.87 -7.19 0.08
C VAL A 38 0.81 -6.65 1.49
N ARG A 39 0.41 -5.38 1.63
CA ARG A 39 0.36 -4.68 2.92
C ARG A 39 -1.01 -4.84 3.56
N TYR A 40 -1.08 -5.32 4.80
CA TYR A 40 -2.31 -5.49 5.59
C TYR A 40 -2.39 -4.43 6.68
N VAL A 41 -3.45 -3.62 6.66
CA VAL A 41 -3.58 -2.44 7.53
C VAL A 41 -4.90 -2.42 8.29
N PRO A 42 -4.96 -2.99 9.50
CA PRO A 42 -5.96 -2.60 10.50
C PRO A 42 -5.77 -1.13 10.89
N TRP A 43 -6.80 -0.31 10.64
CA TRP A 43 -6.68 1.14 10.67
C TRP A 43 -7.75 1.81 11.55
N LEU A 44 -7.45 3.04 11.97
CA LEU A 44 -8.14 3.81 13.01
C LEU A 44 -9.67 3.95 12.89
N PRO A 45 -10.32 4.09 11.71
CA PRO A 45 -11.77 4.33 11.69
C PRO A 45 -12.61 3.16 12.17
N TYR A 46 -12.01 1.98 12.31
CA TYR A 46 -12.69 0.78 12.83
C TYR A 46 -11.89 0.16 14.00
N PRO A 47 -11.88 0.81 15.19
CA PRO A 47 -10.99 0.39 16.28
C PRO A 47 -11.24 -1.04 16.77
N LYS A 48 -12.48 -1.54 16.73
CA LYS A 48 -12.78 -2.95 17.07
C LYS A 48 -12.24 -3.98 16.08
N LEU A 49 -11.90 -3.55 14.86
CA LEU A 49 -11.32 -4.40 13.83
C LEU A 49 -9.80 -4.30 13.76
N GLY A 50 -9.19 -3.37 14.51
CA GLY A 50 -7.77 -3.07 14.41
C GLY A 50 -7.00 -3.03 15.73
N VAL A 51 -7.68 -2.82 16.86
CA VAL A 51 -7.05 -2.66 18.18
C VAL A 51 -7.41 -3.82 19.08
N ALA A 52 -6.41 -4.61 19.47
CA ALA A 52 -6.62 -5.83 20.25
C ALA A 52 -6.86 -5.59 21.75
N GLU A 53 -6.50 -4.43 22.29
CA GLU A 53 -6.71 -4.05 23.68
C GLU A 53 -7.29 -2.63 23.75
N LEU A 54 -8.61 -2.52 23.68
CA LEU A 54 -9.32 -1.25 23.58
C LEU A 54 -9.40 -0.46 24.89
N GLU A 55 -9.31 -1.15 26.04
CA GLU A 55 -9.39 -0.55 27.37
C GLU A 55 -8.08 -0.79 28.14
N PRO A 56 -7.65 0.14 28.99
CA PRO A 56 -6.43 -0.02 29.75
C PRO A 56 -6.52 -1.17 30.76
N PRO A 57 -5.40 -1.88 31.04
CA PRO A 57 -5.34 -2.86 32.12
C PRO A 57 -5.72 -2.23 33.45
N THR A 58 -6.70 -2.81 34.14
CA THR A 58 -7.25 -2.24 35.37
C THR A 58 -7.63 -3.34 36.35
N ASN A 59 -7.24 -3.20 37.65
CA ASN A 59 -7.62 -4.09 38.75
C ASN A 59 -7.34 -5.58 38.47
N GLY A 60 -6.20 -5.90 37.87
CA GLY A 60 -5.81 -7.28 37.58
C GLY A 60 -6.50 -7.90 36.40
N LYS A 61 -7.17 -7.10 35.55
CA LYS A 61 -7.85 -7.53 34.29
C LYS A 61 -7.33 -6.75 33.11
N THR A 62 -7.25 -7.44 31.98
CA THR A 62 -6.94 -6.87 30.67
C THR A 62 -8.16 -6.98 29.74
N SER A 63 -8.13 -6.25 28.64
CA SER A 63 -9.23 -6.23 27.65
C SER A 63 -8.85 -6.86 26.30
N TRP A 64 -7.80 -7.68 26.28
CA TRP A 64 -7.35 -8.35 25.06
C TRP A 64 -8.50 -9.12 24.39
N ASP A 65 -8.85 -8.75 23.16
CA ASP A 65 -9.90 -9.36 22.37
C ASP A 65 -9.51 -9.40 20.88
N PHE A 66 -9.31 -10.59 20.37
CA PHE A 66 -8.98 -10.85 18.96
C PHE A 66 -10.17 -11.39 18.15
N SER A 67 -11.34 -11.52 18.75
CA SER A 67 -12.49 -12.22 18.17
C SER A 67 -12.95 -11.63 16.82
N LEU A 68 -12.78 -10.33 16.61
CA LEU A 68 -13.11 -9.64 15.37
C LEU A 68 -11.89 -9.42 14.45
N ILE A 69 -10.68 -9.50 14.98
CA ILE A 69 -9.42 -9.24 14.28
C ILE A 69 -8.91 -10.52 13.62
N ASP A 70 -8.88 -11.63 14.35
CA ASP A 70 -8.36 -12.91 13.86
C ASP A 70 -9.02 -13.40 12.58
N PRO A 71 -10.35 -13.38 12.41
CA PRO A 71 -10.96 -13.86 11.17
C PRO A 71 -10.45 -13.13 9.92
N MET A 72 -10.22 -11.82 9.99
CA MET A 72 -9.68 -11.06 8.86
C MET A 72 -8.20 -11.33 8.62
N MET A 73 -7.41 -11.42 9.70
CA MET A 73 -5.98 -11.76 9.60
C MET A 73 -5.80 -13.17 9.02
N GLU A 74 -6.62 -14.14 9.43
CA GLU A 74 -6.63 -15.50 8.88
C GLU A 74 -6.95 -15.50 7.39
N ASP A 75 -8.01 -14.80 6.97
CA ASP A 75 -8.43 -14.74 5.58
C ASP A 75 -7.37 -14.04 4.70
N PHE A 76 -6.75 -12.98 5.22
CA PHE A 76 -5.63 -12.31 4.56
C PHE A 76 -4.41 -13.23 4.41
N MET A 77 -3.98 -13.88 5.49
CA MET A 77 -2.82 -14.79 5.46
C MET A 77 -3.06 -16.01 4.56
N ASN A 78 -4.30 -16.51 4.49
CA ASN A 78 -4.67 -17.58 3.57
C ASN A 78 -4.64 -17.10 2.11
N ALA A 79 -5.16 -15.91 1.82
CA ALA A 79 -5.18 -15.36 0.46
C ALA A 79 -3.78 -15.00 -0.06
N THR A 80 -2.84 -14.68 0.82
CA THR A 80 -1.44 -14.36 0.48
C THR A 80 -0.48 -15.51 0.74
N ALA A 81 -0.99 -16.72 0.98
CA ALA A 81 -0.16 -17.89 1.29
C ALA A 81 0.90 -18.15 0.20
N GLY A 82 2.15 -18.34 0.61
CA GLY A 82 3.29 -18.54 -0.29
C GLY A 82 3.97 -17.24 -0.77
N HIS A 83 3.43 -16.09 -0.43
CA HIS A 83 3.97 -14.76 -0.73
C HIS A 83 4.38 -14.02 0.54
N SER A 84 5.33 -13.10 0.42
CA SER A 84 5.68 -12.21 1.52
C SER A 84 4.60 -11.15 1.72
N ALA A 85 4.25 -10.87 2.97
CA ALA A 85 3.29 -9.82 3.33
C ALA A 85 3.94 -8.81 4.29
N ILE A 86 3.44 -7.58 4.26
CA ILE A 86 3.76 -6.52 5.23
C ILE A 86 2.57 -6.37 6.17
N ILE A 87 2.77 -6.58 7.46
CA ILE A 87 1.73 -6.43 8.48
C ILE A 87 1.89 -5.08 9.18
N ASN A 88 0.83 -4.27 9.17
CA ASN A 88 0.81 -2.96 9.81
C ASN A 88 -0.45 -2.78 10.66
N PHE A 89 -0.42 -3.20 11.90
CA PHE A 89 -1.41 -2.77 12.89
C PHE A 89 -1.11 -1.31 13.25
N SER A 90 -1.63 -0.39 12.47
CA SER A 90 -1.24 1.01 12.49
C SER A 90 -1.75 1.80 13.69
N THR A 91 -2.78 1.29 14.37
CA THR A 91 -3.50 2.03 15.40
C THR A 91 -3.04 1.61 16.80
N ILE A 92 -2.36 2.51 17.49
CA ILE A 92 -2.05 2.35 18.92
C ILE A 92 -3.36 2.50 19.72
N PRO A 93 -3.62 1.65 20.74
CA PRO A 93 -4.76 1.86 21.63
C PRO A 93 -4.83 3.28 22.16
N GLN A 94 -5.98 3.94 22.05
CA GLN A 94 -6.11 5.36 22.40
C GLN A 94 -5.77 5.65 23.88
N TRP A 95 -6.00 4.70 24.77
CA TRP A 95 -5.68 4.83 26.18
C TRP A 95 -4.17 4.95 26.47
N MET A 96 -3.31 4.61 25.52
CA MET A 96 -1.86 4.82 25.63
C MET A 96 -1.43 6.25 25.34
N TRP A 97 -2.33 7.07 24.82
CA TRP A 97 -2.09 8.47 24.53
C TRP A 97 -2.63 9.38 25.64
N LYS A 98 -2.02 10.54 25.83
CA LYS A 98 -2.59 11.62 26.62
C LYS A 98 -3.70 12.28 25.82
N THR A 99 -4.94 12.06 26.24
CA THR A 99 -6.14 12.63 25.62
C THR A 99 -6.94 13.43 26.65
N PRO A 100 -7.64 14.51 26.26
CA PRO A 100 -8.43 15.32 27.19
C PRO A 100 -9.67 14.60 27.71
N GLN A 101 -10.14 13.56 27.01
CA GLN A 101 -11.32 12.77 27.37
C GLN A 101 -10.97 11.27 27.36
N PRO A 102 -11.72 10.43 28.09
CA PRO A 102 -11.60 8.99 27.99
C PRO A 102 -11.84 8.49 26.55
N VAL A 103 -11.26 7.32 26.23
CA VAL A 103 -11.46 6.60 24.98
C VAL A 103 -12.94 6.40 24.70
N SER A 104 -13.36 6.71 23.49
CA SER A 104 -14.72 6.46 22.99
C SER A 104 -14.66 5.78 21.62
N TYR A 105 -15.38 4.67 21.49
CA TYR A 105 -15.51 3.94 20.23
C TYR A 105 -16.90 3.33 20.10
N PRO A 106 -17.42 3.11 18.85
CA PRO A 106 -18.75 2.58 18.64
C PRO A 106 -18.92 1.15 19.17
N ALA A 107 -20.12 0.84 19.68
CA ALA A 107 -20.48 -0.53 20.03
C ALA A 107 -20.56 -1.42 18.78
N ASN A 108 -21.06 -0.89 17.66
CA ASN A 108 -21.08 -1.57 16.37
C ASN A 108 -19.68 -1.55 15.72
N PRO A 109 -19.04 -2.70 15.47
CA PRO A 109 -17.71 -2.76 14.86
C PRO A 109 -17.67 -2.23 13.41
N ASP A 110 -18.80 -2.18 12.73
CA ASP A 110 -18.92 -1.73 11.33
C ASP A 110 -19.16 -0.22 11.22
N GLN A 111 -19.29 0.46 12.32
CA GLN A 111 -19.47 1.92 12.36
C GLN A 111 -18.11 2.60 12.36
N ALA A 112 -17.84 3.39 11.31
CA ALA A 112 -16.63 4.23 11.26
C ALA A 112 -16.66 5.31 12.33
N THR A 113 -15.52 5.55 12.96
CA THR A 113 -15.26 6.68 13.84
C THR A 113 -13.91 7.32 13.52
N TRP A 114 -13.96 8.45 12.82
CA TRP A 114 -12.78 9.23 12.48
C TRP A 114 -12.20 9.98 13.70
N HIS A 115 -12.95 10.01 14.80
CA HIS A 115 -12.57 10.63 16.06
C HIS A 115 -11.92 9.66 17.06
N TYR A 116 -11.53 8.46 16.61
CA TYR A 116 -10.64 7.62 17.40
C TYR A 116 -9.25 8.26 17.40
N GLU A 117 -9.21 9.43 18.04
CA GLU A 117 -8.03 10.28 18.07
C GLU A 117 -6.91 9.61 18.85
N GLN A 118 -5.75 9.59 18.24
CA GLN A 118 -4.57 8.92 18.77
C GLN A 118 -3.76 9.82 19.70
N GLY A 119 -4.00 11.13 19.71
CA GLY A 119 -3.16 12.07 20.45
C GLY A 119 -1.75 12.20 19.84
N THR A 120 -0.92 13.06 20.45
CA THR A 120 0.44 13.37 19.98
C THR A 120 1.52 13.06 21.02
N GLU A 121 1.15 12.69 22.23
CA GLU A 121 2.06 12.39 23.35
C GLU A 121 1.61 11.11 24.07
N LEU A 122 2.52 10.15 24.20
CA LEU A 122 2.25 8.92 24.95
C LEU A 122 2.15 9.20 26.45
N ARG A 123 1.24 8.52 27.15
CA ARG A 123 1.12 8.59 28.62
C ARG A 123 2.34 7.98 29.31
N ASP A 124 2.95 6.94 28.72
CA ASP A 124 4.21 6.37 29.16
C ASP A 124 5.38 6.93 28.33
N PRO A 125 6.14 7.91 28.87
CA PRO A 125 7.25 8.52 28.15
C PRO A 125 8.44 7.56 27.95
N SER A 126 8.47 6.42 28.63
CA SER A 126 9.49 5.37 28.43
C SER A 126 9.24 4.55 27.18
N MET A 127 8.05 4.64 26.59
CA MET A 127 7.58 3.86 25.43
C MET A 127 7.51 2.35 25.67
N LYS A 128 7.67 1.91 26.94
CA LYS A 128 7.64 0.49 27.29
C LYS A 128 6.25 -0.11 27.08
N GLU A 129 5.21 0.64 27.42
CA GLU A 129 3.83 0.20 27.31
C GLU A 129 3.44 -0.11 25.85
N VAL A 130 3.72 0.80 24.93
CA VAL A 130 3.45 0.60 23.49
C VAL A 130 4.34 -0.49 22.88
N ALA A 131 5.60 -0.58 23.31
CA ALA A 131 6.52 -1.62 22.88
C ALA A 131 6.06 -3.02 23.31
N ASP A 132 5.62 -3.15 24.57
CA ASP A 132 5.08 -4.41 25.13
C ASP A 132 3.78 -4.82 24.40
N TYR A 133 2.90 -3.86 24.08
CA TYR A 133 1.68 -4.10 23.30
C TYR A 133 2.01 -4.76 21.95
N TYR A 134 2.89 -4.15 21.15
CA TYR A 134 3.27 -4.72 19.87
C TYR A 134 4.04 -6.04 19.99
N GLY A 135 4.88 -6.19 21.00
CA GLY A 135 5.55 -7.46 21.28
C GLY A 135 4.57 -8.61 21.58
N ARG A 136 3.48 -8.34 22.33
CA ARG A 136 2.40 -9.30 22.58
C ARG A 136 1.57 -9.57 21.33
N LEU A 137 1.21 -8.52 20.60
CA LEU A 137 0.46 -8.64 19.36
C LEU A 137 1.18 -9.54 18.32
N VAL A 138 2.48 -9.34 18.14
CA VAL A 138 3.29 -10.20 17.27
C VAL A 138 3.37 -11.63 17.83
N SER A 139 3.57 -11.78 19.14
CA SER A 139 3.62 -13.11 19.76
C SER A 139 2.31 -13.89 19.60
N TRP A 140 1.16 -13.22 19.63
CA TRP A 140 -0.14 -13.81 19.35
C TRP A 140 -0.15 -14.53 17.99
N TYR A 141 0.36 -13.86 16.95
CA TYR A 141 0.34 -14.39 15.59
C TYR A 141 1.52 -15.31 15.24
N THR A 142 2.67 -15.18 15.90
CA THR A 142 3.88 -15.92 15.50
C THR A 142 4.27 -17.04 16.46
N ARG A 143 3.86 -16.95 17.75
CA ARG A 143 4.24 -17.89 18.82
C ARG A 143 3.08 -18.65 19.44
N GLY A 144 1.86 -18.37 19.03
CA GLY A 144 0.66 -19.03 19.57
C GLY A 144 0.13 -18.42 20.86
N GLY A 145 0.59 -17.23 21.26
CA GLY A 145 0.10 -16.53 22.43
C GLY A 145 1.14 -15.68 23.16
N PHE A 146 0.76 -15.13 24.30
CA PHE A 146 1.61 -14.26 25.13
C PHE A 146 1.15 -14.26 26.60
N LYS A 147 1.97 -13.65 27.46
CA LYS A 147 1.57 -13.28 28.83
C LYS A 147 1.21 -11.80 28.87
N ASP A 148 0.06 -11.49 29.46
CA ASP A 148 -0.41 -10.12 29.61
C ASP A 148 0.33 -9.35 30.75
N GLU A 149 -0.13 -8.15 31.06
CA GLU A 149 0.43 -7.23 32.04
C GLU A 149 0.42 -7.81 33.45
N TYR A 150 -0.50 -8.73 33.75
CA TYR A 150 -0.66 -9.41 35.05
C TYR A 150 -0.08 -10.83 35.06
N GLY A 151 0.54 -11.26 33.93
CA GLY A 151 1.14 -12.59 33.82
C GLY A 151 0.15 -13.71 33.46
N GLN A 152 -1.10 -13.36 33.09
CA GLN A 152 -2.08 -14.33 32.63
C GLN A 152 -1.72 -14.74 31.17
N GLU A 153 -1.84 -16.04 30.91
CA GLU A 153 -1.57 -16.57 29.55
C GLU A 153 -2.80 -16.44 28.65
N HIS A 154 -2.55 -15.93 27.44
CA HIS A 154 -3.47 -15.88 26.32
C HIS A 154 -2.94 -16.75 25.18
N THR A 155 -3.75 -17.62 24.60
CA THR A 155 -3.34 -18.61 23.60
C THR A 155 -4.17 -18.48 22.33
N SER A 156 -3.50 -18.36 21.17
CA SER A 156 -4.13 -18.25 19.84
C SER A 156 -4.03 -19.50 18.99
N ASN A 157 -2.97 -20.28 19.15
CA ASN A 157 -2.52 -21.34 18.25
C ASN A 157 -2.05 -20.84 16.86
N HIS A 158 -1.89 -19.55 16.65
CA HIS A 158 -1.33 -19.03 15.40
C HIS A 158 0.19 -19.15 15.37
N HIS A 159 0.75 -19.56 14.24
CA HIS A 159 2.19 -19.71 14.01
C HIS A 159 2.55 -19.21 12.61
N TYR A 160 2.11 -17.99 12.27
CA TYR A 160 2.37 -17.40 10.97
C TYR A 160 3.84 -17.02 10.81
N LYS A 161 4.33 -17.16 9.59
CA LYS A 161 5.64 -16.61 9.19
C LYS A 161 5.43 -15.21 8.63
N ILE A 162 5.56 -14.21 9.48
CA ILE A 162 5.47 -12.81 9.08
C ILE A 162 6.86 -12.38 8.62
N ALA A 163 6.97 -11.94 7.36
CA ALA A 163 8.24 -11.50 6.78
C ALA A 163 8.56 -10.06 7.15
N TRP A 164 7.55 -9.17 7.12
CA TRP A 164 7.69 -7.74 7.31
C TRP A 164 6.66 -7.21 8.30
N TRP A 165 7.12 -6.30 9.16
CA TRP A 165 6.25 -5.54 10.06
C TRP A 165 6.49 -4.06 9.88
N GLU A 166 5.45 -3.32 9.54
CA GLU A 166 5.53 -1.88 9.42
C GLU A 166 5.10 -1.19 10.72
N ILE A 167 5.85 -0.16 11.10
CA ILE A 167 5.67 0.56 12.36
C ILE A 167 4.86 1.83 12.12
N LEU A 168 3.57 1.77 12.45
CA LEU A 168 2.57 2.84 12.36
C LEU A 168 2.26 3.25 10.91
N ASN A 169 1.36 4.21 10.74
CA ASN A 169 0.91 4.75 9.46
C ASN A 169 0.81 6.27 9.55
N GLU A 170 1.18 6.96 8.46
CA GLU A 170 1.01 8.41 8.29
C GLU A 170 1.38 9.24 9.51
N VAL A 171 2.52 8.93 10.11
CA VAL A 171 2.96 9.49 11.39
C VAL A 171 3.15 11.02 11.37
N ASP A 172 3.39 11.59 10.20
CA ASP A 172 3.44 13.02 9.94
C ASP A 172 2.05 13.68 9.94
N PHE A 173 0.99 12.90 9.69
CA PHE A 173 -0.40 13.34 9.61
C PHE A 173 -1.24 12.88 10.81
N GLU A 174 -1.37 11.56 11.05
CA GLU A 174 -2.27 11.00 12.08
C GLU A 174 -1.86 11.41 13.51
N HIS A 175 -0.57 11.49 13.78
CA HIS A 175 -0.04 11.77 15.11
C HIS A 175 0.75 13.08 15.20
N HIS A 176 0.96 13.77 14.07
CA HIS A 176 1.81 14.97 13.98
C HIS A 176 3.17 14.78 14.67
N MET A 177 3.76 13.60 14.51
CA MET A 177 5.05 13.26 15.14
C MET A 177 6.17 14.12 14.57
N THR A 178 7.19 14.37 15.40
CA THR A 178 8.49 14.83 14.91
C THR A 178 9.34 13.64 14.47
N PRO A 179 10.36 13.85 13.62
CA PRO A 179 11.29 12.79 13.25
C PRO A 179 11.95 12.12 14.45
N GLU A 180 12.28 12.87 15.50
CA GLU A 180 12.89 12.38 16.73
C GLU A 180 11.94 11.48 17.49
N PHE A 181 10.70 11.91 17.70
CA PHE A 181 9.70 11.13 18.43
C PHE A 181 9.37 9.83 17.67
N TYR A 182 9.17 9.92 16.35
CA TYR A 182 8.93 8.73 15.55
C TYR A 182 10.11 7.75 15.62
N THR A 183 11.35 8.21 15.50
CA THR A 183 12.53 7.35 15.58
C THR A 183 12.61 6.63 16.93
N HIS A 184 12.30 7.31 18.03
CA HIS A 184 12.29 6.69 19.36
C HIS A 184 11.20 5.65 19.52
N ILE A 185 9.99 5.90 19.00
CA ILE A 185 8.89 4.92 19.08
C ILE A 185 9.14 3.73 18.15
N TYR A 186 9.71 3.97 16.96
CA TYR A 186 10.17 2.92 16.06
C TYR A 186 11.18 2.00 16.74
N ASP A 187 12.19 2.57 17.39
CA ASP A 187 13.22 1.81 18.11
C ASP A 187 12.63 0.96 19.25
N ALA A 188 11.65 1.51 19.96
CA ALA A 188 11.01 0.81 21.05
C ALA A 188 10.18 -0.37 20.56
N ILE A 189 9.34 -0.16 19.55
CA ILE A 189 8.45 -1.18 18.98
C ILE A 189 9.27 -2.25 18.24
N SER A 190 10.17 -1.85 17.33
CA SER A 190 10.98 -2.80 16.56
C SER A 190 11.87 -3.65 17.47
N GLY A 191 12.44 -3.06 18.53
CA GLY A 191 13.21 -3.79 19.53
C GLY A 191 12.40 -4.82 20.30
N ALA A 192 11.14 -4.54 20.61
CA ALA A 192 10.24 -5.49 21.26
C ALA A 192 9.81 -6.62 20.31
N ILE A 193 9.47 -6.29 19.08
CA ILE A 193 9.10 -7.27 18.05
C ILE A 193 10.28 -8.18 17.72
N HIS A 194 11.48 -7.63 17.53
CA HIS A 194 12.69 -8.41 17.27
C HIS A 194 13.01 -9.41 18.38
N LYS A 195 12.70 -9.08 19.63
CA LYS A 195 12.76 -10.02 20.74
C LYS A 195 11.72 -11.15 20.63
N ALA A 196 10.51 -10.81 20.14
CA ALA A 196 9.44 -11.76 19.95
C ALA A 196 9.73 -12.69 18.76
N ASP A 197 10.10 -12.14 17.60
CA ASP A 197 10.52 -12.89 16.41
C ASP A 197 11.69 -12.21 15.69
N PRO A 198 12.92 -12.72 15.85
CA PRO A 198 14.12 -12.11 15.24
C PRO A 198 14.19 -12.20 13.72
N LYS A 199 13.25 -12.90 13.07
CA LYS A 199 13.23 -13.05 11.61
C LYS A 199 12.43 -11.98 10.90
N ILE A 200 11.61 -11.24 11.64
CA ILE A 200 10.80 -10.16 11.08
C ILE A 200 11.72 -9.00 10.68
N GLN A 201 11.57 -8.54 9.46
CA GLN A 201 12.16 -7.31 8.95
C GLN A 201 11.18 -6.14 9.14
N PHE A 202 11.70 -4.92 9.17
CA PHE A 202 10.90 -3.74 9.53
C PHE A 202 10.76 -2.75 8.39
N VAL A 203 9.56 -2.16 8.30
CA VAL A 203 9.26 -1.02 7.44
C VAL A 203 8.96 0.18 8.33
N GLY A 204 9.50 1.32 7.97
CA GLY A 204 9.34 2.54 8.76
C GLY A 204 8.79 3.70 7.96
N MET A 205 8.12 4.57 8.68
CA MET A 205 7.59 5.89 8.38
C MET A 205 6.18 5.91 7.79
N ALA A 206 5.90 5.25 6.65
CA ALA A 206 4.61 5.37 5.95
C ALA A 206 4.11 6.84 5.87
N LEU A 207 4.99 7.76 5.41
CA LEU A 207 4.67 9.20 5.44
C LEU A 207 3.56 9.56 4.45
N ALA A 208 2.53 10.26 4.91
CA ALA A 208 1.43 10.76 4.09
C ALA A 208 1.89 11.82 3.07
N ALA A 209 2.74 12.75 3.51
CA ALA A 209 3.15 13.91 2.74
C ALA A 209 4.68 14.05 2.65
N PRO A 210 5.38 13.12 1.96
CA PRO A 210 6.85 13.07 1.95
C PRO A 210 7.52 14.34 1.40
N SER A 211 6.86 15.08 0.51
CA SER A 211 7.36 16.33 -0.02
C SER A 211 7.34 17.49 0.99
N SER A 212 6.42 17.43 1.95
CA SER A 212 6.25 18.45 3.01
C SER A 212 7.04 18.11 4.27
N ALA A 213 7.52 16.88 4.40
CA ALA A 213 8.21 16.37 5.58
C ALA A 213 9.60 15.76 5.25
N PRO A 214 10.45 16.41 4.42
CA PRO A 214 11.73 15.84 3.98
C PRO A 214 12.71 15.58 5.12
N GLN A 215 12.58 16.30 6.25
CA GLN A 215 13.43 16.14 7.45
C GLN A 215 13.30 14.74 8.08
N PHE A 216 12.17 14.02 7.88
CA PHE A 216 12.02 12.66 8.36
C PHE A 216 13.07 11.73 7.75
N PHE A 217 13.32 11.82 6.45
CA PHE A 217 14.29 10.97 5.77
C PHE A 217 15.73 11.25 6.22
N GLU A 218 16.09 12.52 6.39
CA GLU A 218 17.41 12.92 6.87
C GLU A 218 17.67 12.44 8.31
N TYR A 219 16.66 12.48 9.16
CA TYR A 219 16.79 12.06 10.56
C TYR A 219 16.73 10.55 10.72
N PHE A 220 15.69 9.90 10.16
CA PHE A 220 15.42 8.48 10.36
C PHE A 220 16.47 7.58 9.68
N LEU A 221 16.92 7.91 8.47
CA LEU A 221 17.95 7.12 7.79
C LEU A 221 19.36 7.27 8.38
N ASN A 222 19.55 8.17 9.33
CA ASN A 222 20.83 8.32 10.01
C ASN A 222 20.92 7.35 11.20
N HIS A 223 21.67 6.27 11.03
CA HIS A 223 21.87 5.22 12.05
C HIS A 223 22.31 5.73 13.43
N LYS A 224 22.93 6.93 13.50
CA LYS A 224 23.35 7.53 14.77
C LYS A 224 22.17 8.03 15.62
N ASN A 225 21.00 8.19 15.02
CA ASN A 225 19.79 8.64 15.71
C ASN A 225 19.00 7.48 16.30
N HIS A 226 19.38 6.24 15.98
CA HIS A 226 18.77 5.01 16.47
C HIS A 226 19.54 4.41 17.64
N LYS A 227 18.87 3.60 18.44
CA LYS A 227 19.54 2.74 19.42
C LYS A 227 20.41 1.71 18.71
N PRO A 228 21.56 1.35 19.27
CA PRO A 228 22.45 0.35 18.66
C PRO A 228 21.72 -0.98 18.39
N GLY A 229 21.87 -1.51 17.17
CA GLY A 229 21.32 -2.80 16.78
C GLY A 229 19.86 -2.77 16.28
N ILE A 230 19.25 -1.59 16.18
CA ILE A 230 17.94 -1.45 15.54
C ILE A 230 18.07 -1.58 14.01
N PRO A 231 17.32 -2.49 13.36
CA PRO A 231 17.36 -2.66 11.91
C PRO A 231 16.64 -1.52 11.18
N LEU A 232 17.19 -1.10 10.04
CA LEU A 232 16.58 -0.16 9.10
C LEU A 232 16.43 -0.87 7.75
N ASP A 233 15.49 -1.82 7.66
CA ASP A 233 15.40 -2.72 6.51
C ASP A 233 14.72 -2.06 5.31
N MET A 234 13.66 -1.28 5.53
CA MET A 234 12.89 -0.60 4.49
C MET A 234 12.24 0.68 5.03
N ILE A 235 12.12 1.70 4.17
CA ILE A 235 11.32 2.89 4.42
C ILE A 235 10.14 2.94 3.47
N SER A 236 9.03 3.53 3.94
CA SER A 236 7.80 3.68 3.16
C SER A 236 7.25 5.11 3.18
N TYR A 237 6.51 5.45 2.13
CA TYR A 237 5.81 6.74 2.00
C TYR A 237 4.76 6.67 0.88
N HIS A 238 3.83 7.61 0.90
CA HIS A 238 2.60 7.61 0.10
C HIS A 238 2.61 8.62 -1.03
N PHE A 239 1.75 8.37 -2.01
CA PHE A 239 1.38 9.33 -3.04
C PHE A 239 -0.09 9.19 -3.42
N TYR A 240 -0.83 10.26 -3.24
CA TYR A 240 -2.18 10.40 -3.78
C TYR A 240 -2.29 11.63 -4.66
N ALA A 241 -2.76 11.43 -5.90
CA ALA A 241 -3.21 12.55 -6.72
C ALA A 241 -4.59 13.01 -6.23
N SER A 242 -4.81 14.32 -6.19
CA SER A 242 -6.09 14.88 -5.77
C SER A 242 -6.41 16.13 -6.58
N PRO A 243 -7.59 16.20 -7.24
CA PRO A 243 -8.01 17.39 -7.95
C PRO A 243 -8.57 18.43 -6.97
N ALA A 244 -8.69 19.68 -7.40
CA ALA A 244 -9.43 20.68 -6.64
C ALA A 244 -10.92 20.32 -6.56
N ALA A 245 -11.60 20.79 -5.51
CA ALA A 245 -12.99 20.42 -5.23
C ALA A 245 -13.99 20.83 -6.35
N ASP A 246 -13.67 21.86 -7.09
CA ASP A 246 -14.46 22.41 -8.20
C ASP A 246 -13.87 22.12 -9.58
N GLU A 247 -12.81 21.27 -9.63
CA GLU A 247 -12.15 20.94 -10.89
C GLU A 247 -13.03 20.03 -11.76
N ASN A 248 -13.13 20.39 -13.05
CA ASN A 248 -13.84 19.57 -14.02
C ASN A 248 -13.18 18.20 -14.17
N PRO A 249 -13.92 17.07 -14.09
CA PRO A 249 -13.38 15.72 -14.26
C PRO A 249 -12.57 15.50 -15.56
N GLU A 250 -12.86 16.22 -16.63
CA GLU A 250 -12.04 16.15 -17.86
C GLU A 250 -10.63 16.72 -17.67
N ALA A 251 -10.42 17.61 -16.71
CA ALA A 251 -9.12 18.19 -16.39
C ALA A 251 -8.26 17.27 -15.51
N TRP A 252 -8.84 16.32 -14.78
CA TRP A 252 -8.12 15.43 -13.85
C TRP A 252 -6.95 14.69 -14.52
N GLN A 253 -7.07 14.37 -15.80
CA GLN A 253 -5.99 13.76 -16.58
C GLN A 253 -4.71 14.63 -16.65
N TYR A 254 -4.82 15.94 -16.52
CA TYR A 254 -3.68 16.84 -16.46
C TYR A 254 -3.16 16.91 -15.02
N THR A 255 -4.04 17.18 -14.09
CA THR A 255 -3.72 17.32 -12.66
C THR A 255 -3.03 16.08 -12.10
N PHE A 256 -3.56 14.88 -12.36
CA PHE A 256 -3.00 13.64 -11.83
C PHE A 256 -1.59 13.37 -12.36
N PHE A 257 -1.38 13.52 -13.66
CA PHE A 257 -0.05 13.30 -14.23
C PHE A 257 0.96 14.40 -13.88
N ASP A 258 0.52 15.65 -13.69
CA ASP A 258 1.40 16.72 -13.21
C ASP A 258 1.83 16.48 -11.75
N GLN A 259 0.91 16.06 -10.89
CA GLN A 259 1.22 15.68 -9.51
C GLN A 259 2.12 14.42 -9.47
N ALA A 260 1.89 13.43 -10.31
CA ALA A 260 2.75 12.25 -10.43
C ALA A 260 4.19 12.63 -10.85
N ARG A 261 4.36 13.56 -11.80
CA ARG A 261 5.69 14.10 -12.18
C ARG A 261 6.38 14.81 -11.02
N GLY A 262 5.62 15.62 -10.26
CA GLY A 262 6.11 16.27 -9.04
C GLY A 262 6.58 15.26 -8.00
N PHE A 263 5.78 14.21 -7.78
CA PHE A 263 6.14 13.13 -6.87
C PHE A 263 7.44 12.42 -7.26
N LEU A 264 7.66 12.14 -8.54
CA LEU A 264 8.93 11.55 -9.00
C LEU A 264 10.15 12.42 -8.66
N SER A 265 9.98 13.73 -8.56
CA SER A 265 11.07 14.61 -8.10
C SER A 265 11.33 14.46 -6.61
N THR A 266 10.28 14.30 -5.80
CA THR A 266 10.40 13.95 -4.38
C THR A 266 11.09 12.60 -4.19
N VAL A 267 10.73 11.59 -4.97
CA VAL A 267 11.38 10.26 -4.93
C VAL A 267 12.87 10.35 -5.23
N ARG A 268 13.28 11.15 -6.24
CA ARG A 268 14.72 11.35 -6.54
C ARG A 268 15.47 11.96 -5.35
N TYR A 269 14.89 12.93 -4.69
CA TYR A 269 15.45 13.50 -3.47
C TYR A 269 15.61 12.45 -2.38
N ILE A 270 14.54 11.70 -2.06
CA ILE A 270 14.55 10.65 -1.03
C ILE A 270 15.62 9.59 -1.35
N GLN A 271 15.71 9.14 -2.60
CA GLN A 271 16.73 8.19 -3.02
C GLN A 271 18.16 8.73 -2.85
N SER A 272 18.39 10.04 -3.06
CA SER A 272 19.70 10.64 -2.82
C SER A 272 20.07 10.67 -1.33
N VAL A 273 19.10 10.96 -0.46
CA VAL A 273 19.27 10.90 1.01
C VAL A 273 19.58 9.47 1.44
N ARG A 274 18.76 8.50 0.99
CA ARG A 274 18.94 7.08 1.31
C ARG A 274 20.32 6.57 0.88
N GLN A 275 20.73 6.83 -0.36
CA GLN A 275 22.05 6.40 -0.86
C GLN A 275 23.20 6.96 -0.03
N ARG A 276 23.05 8.16 0.53
CA ARG A 276 24.07 8.81 1.36
C ARG A 276 24.11 8.29 2.79
N LEU A 277 22.94 7.99 3.40
CA LEU A 277 22.83 7.69 4.83
C LEU A 277 22.66 6.21 5.15
N SER A 278 21.92 5.47 4.31
CA SER A 278 21.60 4.04 4.51
C SER A 278 21.36 3.36 3.17
N PRO A 279 22.40 3.13 2.37
CA PRO A 279 22.29 2.61 0.99
C PRO A 279 21.70 1.19 0.92
N GLU A 280 21.77 0.41 1.98
CA GLU A 280 21.22 -0.94 2.10
C GLU A 280 19.69 -0.95 2.38
N THR A 281 19.13 0.13 2.94
CA THR A 281 17.70 0.24 3.24
C THR A 281 16.90 0.22 1.95
N LYS A 282 15.90 -0.66 1.88
CA LYS A 282 14.94 -0.74 0.76
C LYS A 282 13.95 0.41 0.80
N THR A 283 13.21 0.57 -0.29
CA THR A 283 12.17 1.60 -0.42
C THR A 283 10.86 1.00 -0.89
N ASP A 284 9.78 1.39 -0.21
CA ASP A 284 8.41 1.04 -0.53
C ASP A 284 7.59 2.32 -0.75
N ILE A 285 6.86 2.38 -1.84
CA ILE A 285 5.78 3.33 -2.01
C ILE A 285 4.50 2.53 -1.84
N ASP A 286 4.09 2.38 -0.61
CA ASP A 286 3.10 1.42 -0.16
C ASP A 286 1.65 1.88 -0.38
N GLU A 287 1.46 3.18 -0.72
CA GLU A 287 0.16 3.73 -1.09
C GLU A 287 0.27 4.65 -2.31
N ILE A 288 -0.11 4.14 -3.47
CA ILE A 288 -0.26 4.94 -4.69
C ILE A 288 -1.72 4.94 -5.11
N GLY A 289 -2.29 6.12 -5.30
CA GLY A 289 -3.67 6.24 -5.74
C GLY A 289 -4.08 7.65 -6.11
N ALA A 290 -5.40 7.87 -6.15
CA ALA A 290 -5.98 9.20 -6.22
C ALA A 290 -7.15 9.29 -5.25
N ILE A 291 -7.26 10.41 -4.55
CA ILE A 291 -8.34 10.69 -3.61
C ILE A 291 -9.18 11.85 -4.16
N LEU A 292 -10.46 11.59 -4.38
CA LEU A 292 -11.39 12.62 -4.82
C LEU A 292 -11.87 13.49 -3.66
N PRO A 293 -12.14 14.78 -3.90
CA PRO A 293 -12.73 15.66 -2.89
C PRO A 293 -14.04 15.09 -2.35
N GLY A 294 -14.21 15.14 -1.02
CA GLY A 294 -15.40 14.62 -0.34
C GLY A 294 -15.34 13.15 0.05
N ASP A 295 -14.29 12.41 -0.27
CA ASP A 295 -13.98 11.16 0.43
C ASP A 295 -13.62 11.46 1.92
N PRO A 296 -14.03 10.62 2.84
CA PRO A 296 -14.72 9.33 2.73
C PRO A 296 -16.27 9.45 2.70
N GLN A 297 -16.85 10.64 2.53
CA GLN A 297 -18.31 10.80 2.55
C GLN A 297 -19.01 10.17 1.33
N GLY A 298 -18.25 9.77 0.30
CA GLY A 298 -18.77 9.07 -0.88
C GLY A 298 -19.80 9.87 -1.69
N LYS A 299 -19.71 11.20 -1.66
CA LYS A 299 -20.72 12.09 -2.24
C LYS A 299 -20.52 12.41 -3.72
N LEU A 300 -19.33 12.23 -4.24
CA LEU A 300 -19.05 12.51 -5.64
C LEU A 300 -19.31 11.28 -6.50
N PRO A 301 -20.04 11.42 -7.61
CA PRO A 301 -20.13 10.34 -8.58
C PRO A 301 -18.73 10.09 -9.21
N ILE A 302 -18.29 8.84 -9.19
CA ILE A 302 -17.03 8.42 -9.77
C ILE A 302 -17.31 8.00 -11.22
N PRO A 303 -16.79 8.74 -12.25
CA PRO A 303 -16.96 8.33 -13.64
C PRO A 303 -16.26 6.99 -13.93
N ASN A 304 -16.82 6.15 -14.79
CA ASN A 304 -16.18 4.86 -15.14
C ASN A 304 -14.75 5.04 -15.68
N SER A 305 -14.50 6.10 -16.45
CA SER A 305 -13.16 6.43 -16.98
C SER A 305 -12.14 6.78 -15.90
N TYR A 306 -12.57 7.11 -14.69
CA TYR A 306 -11.69 7.41 -13.56
C TYR A 306 -10.79 6.21 -13.21
N TRP A 307 -11.36 5.01 -13.20
CA TRP A 307 -10.59 3.80 -12.89
C TRP A 307 -9.46 3.55 -13.91
N ASN A 308 -9.72 3.84 -15.19
CA ASN A 308 -8.69 3.75 -16.22
C ASN A 308 -7.66 4.89 -16.12
N LEU A 309 -8.07 6.10 -15.75
CA LEU A 309 -7.15 7.21 -15.48
C LEU A 309 -6.17 6.87 -14.35
N CYS A 310 -6.69 6.36 -13.22
CA CYS A 310 -5.87 5.91 -12.11
C CYS A 310 -4.93 4.75 -12.51
N SER A 311 -5.43 3.79 -13.29
CA SER A 311 -4.65 2.68 -13.85
C SER A 311 -3.48 3.16 -14.69
N SER A 312 -3.74 4.10 -15.60
CA SER A 312 -2.69 4.66 -16.46
C SER A 312 -1.65 5.45 -15.67
N MET A 313 -2.09 6.21 -14.65
CA MET A 313 -1.18 6.92 -13.74
C MET A 313 -0.31 5.93 -12.95
N TYR A 314 -0.89 4.84 -12.43
CA TYR A 314 -0.13 3.82 -11.71
C TYR A 314 0.91 3.15 -12.62
N ALA A 315 0.54 2.76 -13.85
CA ALA A 315 1.47 2.16 -14.81
C ALA A 315 2.61 3.13 -15.19
N TYR A 316 2.30 4.42 -15.36
CA TYR A 316 3.30 5.47 -15.57
C TYR A 316 4.27 5.57 -14.38
N LEU A 317 3.74 5.60 -13.16
CA LEU A 317 4.55 5.65 -11.95
C LEU A 317 5.39 4.38 -11.79
N TYR A 318 4.80 3.20 -11.97
CA TYR A 318 5.51 1.92 -11.87
C TYR A 318 6.78 1.90 -12.72
N GLY A 319 6.67 2.22 -14.01
CA GLY A 319 7.82 2.20 -14.90
C GLY A 319 8.90 3.23 -14.53
N ASN A 320 8.49 4.43 -14.08
CA ASN A 320 9.45 5.45 -13.62
C ASN A 320 10.10 5.09 -12.28
N LEU A 321 9.32 4.53 -11.34
CA LEU A 321 9.83 4.10 -10.02
C LEU A 321 10.80 2.92 -10.16
N ALA A 322 10.55 1.99 -11.08
CA ALA A 322 11.48 0.93 -11.41
C ALA A 322 12.84 1.50 -11.89
N ARG A 323 12.82 2.57 -12.72
CA ARG A 323 14.05 3.28 -13.16
C ARG A 323 14.75 4.00 -12.00
N LEU A 324 14.02 4.46 -11.01
CA LEU A 324 14.58 5.12 -9.82
C LEU A 324 15.07 4.13 -8.76
N GLY A 325 14.91 2.82 -9.00
CA GLY A 325 15.42 1.76 -8.13
C GLY A 325 14.58 1.56 -6.86
N ILE A 326 13.29 1.85 -6.92
CA ILE A 326 12.32 1.54 -5.86
C ILE A 326 12.12 0.01 -5.81
N ASP A 327 12.04 -0.54 -4.61
CA ASP A 327 11.94 -1.99 -4.39
C ASP A 327 10.48 -2.48 -4.42
N VAL A 328 9.55 -1.72 -3.84
CA VAL A 328 8.11 -2.07 -3.78
C VAL A 328 7.26 -0.89 -4.27
N VAL A 329 6.25 -1.19 -5.07
CA VAL A 329 5.34 -0.20 -5.68
C VAL A 329 3.91 -0.67 -5.43
N GLY A 330 3.33 -0.18 -4.34
CA GLY A 330 2.02 -0.59 -3.83
C GLY A 330 0.89 0.33 -4.26
N GLU A 331 -0.18 -0.24 -4.79
CA GLU A 331 -1.40 0.48 -5.13
C GLU A 331 -2.38 0.46 -3.96
N SER A 332 -2.96 1.59 -3.60
CA SER A 332 -3.98 1.74 -2.55
C SER A 332 -5.35 1.78 -3.21
N GLN A 333 -6.31 1.07 -2.72
CA GLN A 333 -6.36 -0.08 -1.82
C GLN A 333 -7.33 -1.13 -2.39
N LEU A 334 -7.24 -2.39 -1.97
CA LEU A 334 -8.07 -3.47 -2.52
C LEU A 334 -9.56 -3.13 -2.46
N VAL A 335 -10.07 -2.74 -1.28
CA VAL A 335 -11.45 -2.31 -1.10
C VAL A 335 -11.48 -0.92 -0.48
N GLY A 336 -11.85 0.10 -1.26
CA GLY A 336 -12.37 1.36 -0.78
C GLY A 336 -13.88 1.24 -0.52
N TYR A 337 -14.42 2.10 0.34
CA TYR A 337 -15.79 1.98 0.81
C TYR A 337 -16.34 3.37 1.16
N PRO A 338 -17.64 3.66 0.99
CA PRO A 338 -18.20 5.00 1.22
C PRO A 338 -17.91 5.64 2.58
N SER A 339 -17.60 4.88 3.62
CA SER A 339 -17.12 5.40 4.90
C SER A 339 -15.60 5.41 5.03
N GLN A 340 -14.86 5.00 3.99
CA GLN A 340 -13.40 4.87 3.97
C GLN A 340 -12.86 4.97 2.54
N PHE A 341 -12.75 6.17 2.01
CA PHE A 341 -12.13 6.50 0.70
C PHE A 341 -12.58 5.61 -0.47
N PRO A 342 -13.83 5.72 -0.96
CA PRO A 342 -14.33 4.91 -2.08
C PRO A 342 -13.54 5.13 -3.39
N SER A 343 -12.95 6.31 -3.61
CA SER A 343 -12.22 6.61 -4.85
C SER A 343 -10.89 5.86 -4.98
N VAL A 344 -10.37 5.25 -3.92
CA VAL A 344 -9.14 4.44 -4.01
C VAL A 344 -9.43 2.95 -4.21
N SER A 345 -10.68 2.53 -4.35
CA SER A 345 -11.03 1.11 -4.46
C SER A 345 -10.53 0.47 -5.75
N MET A 346 -10.01 -0.75 -5.65
CA MET A 346 -9.59 -1.59 -6.78
C MET A 346 -10.65 -2.63 -7.15
N VAL A 347 -11.67 -2.79 -6.31
CA VAL A 347 -12.85 -3.60 -6.58
C VAL A 347 -14.11 -2.79 -6.32
N ASN A 348 -15.19 -3.16 -6.98
CA ASN A 348 -16.51 -2.60 -6.69
C ASN A 348 -16.96 -3.08 -5.30
N TRP A 349 -17.23 -2.17 -4.37
CA TRP A 349 -17.55 -2.49 -2.98
C TRP A 349 -18.95 -3.07 -2.77
N GLU A 350 -19.82 -3.07 -3.80
CA GLU A 350 -21.14 -3.70 -3.77
C GLU A 350 -21.11 -5.13 -4.35
N THR A 351 -20.31 -5.33 -5.41
CA THR A 351 -20.28 -6.59 -6.17
C THR A 351 -19.04 -7.43 -5.93
N GLY A 352 -17.95 -6.84 -5.41
CA GLY A 352 -16.62 -7.46 -5.29
C GLY A 352 -15.92 -7.67 -6.64
N GLN A 353 -16.44 -7.11 -7.74
CA GLN A 353 -15.85 -7.25 -9.05
C GLN A 353 -14.62 -6.33 -9.18
N PRO A 354 -13.44 -6.85 -9.57
CA PRO A 354 -12.27 -6.05 -9.84
C PRO A 354 -12.49 -5.02 -10.95
N ASN A 355 -11.96 -3.79 -10.76
CA ASN A 355 -12.01 -2.73 -11.76
C ASN A 355 -10.68 -2.62 -12.54
N ALA A 356 -10.56 -1.62 -13.41
CA ALA A 356 -9.38 -1.42 -14.25
C ALA A 356 -8.07 -1.28 -13.44
N ARG A 357 -8.11 -0.73 -12.22
CA ARG A 357 -6.93 -0.59 -11.35
C ARG A 357 -6.37 -1.95 -10.96
N PHE A 358 -7.23 -2.85 -10.47
CA PHE A 358 -6.83 -4.22 -10.13
C PHE A 358 -6.27 -4.97 -11.35
N TRP A 359 -6.95 -4.87 -12.49
CA TRP A 359 -6.51 -5.57 -13.70
C TRP A 359 -5.21 -5.02 -14.27
N THR A 360 -4.96 -3.72 -14.13
CA THR A 360 -3.66 -3.14 -14.49
C THR A 360 -2.55 -3.61 -13.56
N LEU A 361 -2.80 -3.63 -12.24
CA LEU A 361 -1.83 -4.20 -11.31
C LEU A 361 -1.52 -5.67 -11.65
N LYS A 362 -2.54 -6.47 -11.92
CA LYS A 362 -2.39 -7.88 -12.35
C LYS A 362 -1.56 -7.99 -13.63
N LEU A 363 -1.85 -7.16 -14.63
CA LEU A 363 -1.09 -7.11 -15.88
C LEU A 363 0.40 -6.80 -15.62
N LEU A 364 0.69 -5.79 -14.81
CA LEU A 364 2.08 -5.44 -14.47
C LEU A 364 2.78 -6.56 -13.71
N ARG A 365 2.11 -7.16 -12.73
CA ARG A 365 2.66 -8.26 -11.93
C ARG A 365 2.95 -9.51 -12.76
N ASP A 366 2.13 -9.81 -13.75
CA ASP A 366 2.30 -10.99 -14.61
C ASP A 366 3.45 -10.83 -15.63
N HIS A 367 3.82 -9.60 -15.94
CA HIS A 367 4.83 -9.32 -16.97
C HIS A 367 6.15 -8.76 -16.44
N PHE A 368 6.17 -8.12 -15.27
CA PHE A 368 7.32 -7.38 -14.77
C PHE A 368 7.63 -7.70 -13.31
N GLY A 369 8.92 -7.59 -12.97
CA GLY A 369 9.35 -7.80 -11.61
C GLY A 369 10.82 -7.53 -11.36
N PRO A 370 11.29 -7.90 -10.15
CA PRO A 370 12.71 -7.82 -9.82
C PRO A 370 13.54 -8.72 -10.75
N GLY A 371 14.66 -8.17 -11.21
CA GLY A 371 15.58 -8.88 -12.12
C GLY A 371 15.44 -8.49 -13.58
N ASP A 372 14.34 -7.86 -14.00
CA ASP A 372 14.16 -7.37 -15.37
C ASP A 372 15.20 -6.30 -15.70
N LYS A 373 15.80 -6.38 -16.87
CA LYS A 373 16.67 -5.32 -17.40
C LYS A 373 15.79 -4.21 -17.97
N LEU A 374 16.02 -3.00 -17.48
CA LEU A 374 15.35 -1.80 -18.01
C LEU A 374 16.04 -1.34 -19.29
N VAL A 375 15.26 -1.17 -20.33
CA VAL A 375 15.74 -0.70 -21.65
C VAL A 375 15.15 0.69 -21.88
N GLU A 376 16.00 1.62 -22.26
CA GLU A 376 15.54 2.97 -22.57
C GLU A 376 14.63 2.93 -23.82
N ALA A 377 13.46 3.53 -23.69
CA ALA A 377 12.49 3.68 -24.76
C ALA A 377 12.27 5.17 -25.01
N HIS A 378 12.45 5.61 -26.27
CA HIS A 378 12.19 6.98 -26.69
C HIS A 378 10.88 7.02 -27.48
N GLY A 379 9.81 7.48 -26.80
CA GLY A 379 8.51 7.69 -27.44
C GLY A 379 8.46 9.01 -28.19
N SER A 380 8.02 9.01 -29.46
CA SER A 380 7.75 10.20 -30.25
C SER A 380 6.29 10.68 -30.14
N VAL A 381 5.41 9.86 -29.57
CA VAL A 381 3.99 10.17 -29.40
C VAL A 381 3.80 10.90 -28.07
N PRO A 382 3.33 12.16 -28.07
CA PRO A 382 3.13 12.91 -26.84
C PRO A 382 2.05 12.25 -25.97
N TYR A 383 2.22 12.33 -24.64
CA TYR A 383 1.29 11.78 -23.66
C TYR A 383 1.15 10.24 -23.69
N VAL A 384 2.09 9.55 -24.33
CA VAL A 384 2.21 8.10 -24.21
C VAL A 384 3.55 7.78 -23.55
N TYR A 385 3.47 7.24 -22.36
CA TYR A 385 4.63 6.71 -21.66
C TYR A 385 5.01 5.36 -22.25
N ALA A 386 6.32 5.11 -22.40
CA ALA A 386 6.85 3.84 -22.86
C ALA A 386 8.08 3.44 -22.04
N GLN A 387 8.15 2.17 -21.61
CA GLN A 387 9.30 1.59 -20.93
C GLN A 387 9.55 0.17 -21.45
N GLY A 388 10.76 -0.07 -21.91
CA GLY A 388 11.19 -1.41 -22.34
C GLY A 388 11.73 -2.25 -21.19
N PHE A 389 11.44 -3.55 -21.22
CA PHE A 389 11.91 -4.54 -20.26
C PHE A 389 12.46 -5.78 -20.98
N ILE A 390 13.49 -6.37 -20.43
CA ILE A 390 13.98 -7.70 -20.83
C ILE A 390 13.99 -8.57 -19.57
N ALA A 391 13.11 -9.55 -19.54
CA ALA A 391 13.02 -10.52 -18.45
C ALA A 391 14.27 -11.41 -18.36
N PRO A 392 14.54 -12.08 -17.23
CA PRO A 392 15.69 -12.96 -17.07
C PRO A 392 15.76 -14.10 -18.10
N ASP A 393 14.63 -14.55 -18.62
CA ASP A 393 14.52 -15.56 -19.68
C ASP A 393 14.76 -15.01 -21.10
N GLY A 394 15.01 -13.69 -21.22
CA GLY A 394 15.24 -13.00 -22.48
C GLY A 394 13.97 -12.47 -23.17
N LYS A 395 12.77 -12.67 -22.61
CA LYS A 395 11.52 -12.13 -23.13
C LYS A 395 11.58 -10.59 -23.12
N ARG A 396 11.29 -9.98 -24.27
CA ARG A 396 11.29 -8.52 -24.46
C ARG A 396 9.88 -7.99 -24.45
N SER A 397 9.61 -7.01 -23.60
CA SER A 397 8.28 -6.40 -23.48
C SER A 397 8.38 -4.88 -23.38
N VAL A 398 7.36 -4.19 -23.85
CA VAL A 398 7.21 -2.74 -23.75
C VAL A 398 5.93 -2.43 -22.97
N LEU A 399 6.07 -1.75 -21.85
CA LEU A 399 4.96 -1.16 -21.13
C LEU A 399 4.58 0.18 -21.78
N LEU A 400 3.30 0.33 -22.10
CA LEU A 400 2.71 1.57 -22.60
C LEU A 400 1.63 2.07 -21.64
N ALA A 401 1.59 3.38 -21.36
CA ALA A 401 0.51 4.02 -20.64
C ALA A 401 0.07 5.31 -21.34
N ASN A 402 -1.22 5.42 -21.64
CA ASN A 402 -1.81 6.58 -22.27
C ASN A 402 -2.32 7.57 -21.22
N GLU A 403 -1.69 8.73 -21.15
CA GLU A 403 -2.02 9.77 -20.16
C GLU A 403 -3.30 10.56 -20.48
N ARG A 404 -3.97 10.30 -21.61
CA ARG A 404 -5.10 11.12 -22.09
C ARG A 404 -6.31 10.27 -22.45
N ASN A 405 -7.49 10.88 -22.34
CA ASN A 405 -8.76 10.26 -22.72
C ASN A 405 -9.00 10.33 -24.26
N ARG A 406 -8.00 9.94 -25.03
CA ARG A 406 -8.08 9.81 -26.47
C ARG A 406 -7.15 8.73 -26.99
N SER A 407 -7.45 8.18 -28.15
CA SER A 407 -6.61 7.14 -28.75
C SER A 407 -5.37 7.72 -29.42
N PHE A 408 -4.29 6.94 -29.35
CA PHE A 408 -3.04 7.19 -30.07
C PHE A 408 -2.61 5.93 -30.83
N SER A 409 -2.02 6.11 -32.01
CA SER A 409 -1.31 5.06 -32.71
C SER A 409 0.17 5.10 -32.32
N VAL A 410 0.71 3.99 -31.90
CA VAL A 410 2.10 3.84 -31.47
C VAL A 410 2.77 2.79 -32.34
N THR A 411 3.89 3.12 -32.97
CA THR A 411 4.69 2.15 -33.70
C THR A 411 5.81 1.61 -32.83
N ILE A 412 5.86 0.29 -32.70
CA ILE A 412 6.89 -0.44 -31.94
C ILE A 412 7.63 -1.32 -32.92
N PRO A 413 8.83 -0.94 -33.35
CA PRO A 413 9.59 -1.71 -34.34
C PRO A 413 9.80 -3.17 -33.87
N GLY A 414 9.43 -4.11 -34.74
CA GLY A 414 9.55 -5.54 -34.50
C GLY A 414 8.40 -6.13 -33.67
N ALA A 415 7.31 -5.41 -33.44
CA ALA A 415 6.13 -5.92 -32.72
C ALA A 415 5.24 -6.83 -33.58
N THR A 416 5.36 -6.83 -34.89
CA THR A 416 4.64 -7.74 -35.76
C THR A 416 4.80 -9.19 -35.37
N ASN A 417 3.72 -9.94 -35.23
CA ASN A 417 3.65 -11.30 -34.65
C ASN A 417 3.87 -11.39 -33.14
N GLY A 418 4.07 -10.28 -32.45
CA GLY A 418 4.04 -10.20 -30.99
C GLY A 418 2.62 -10.27 -30.43
N THR A 419 2.51 -10.08 -29.13
CA THR A 419 1.22 -10.06 -28.42
C THR A 419 1.06 -8.74 -27.69
N GLU A 420 -0.11 -8.12 -27.80
CA GLU A 420 -0.54 -7.01 -26.96
C GLU A 420 -1.53 -7.53 -25.92
N GLU A 421 -1.27 -7.28 -24.64
CA GLU A 421 -2.22 -7.45 -23.55
C GLU A 421 -2.53 -6.07 -22.97
N TYR A 422 -3.83 -5.74 -22.80
CA TYR A 422 -4.22 -4.39 -22.42
C TYR A 422 -5.42 -4.32 -21.49
N VAL A 423 -5.47 -3.23 -20.75
CA VAL A 423 -6.60 -2.78 -19.94
C VAL A 423 -6.96 -1.37 -20.40
N ASP A 424 -8.19 -1.18 -20.86
CA ASP A 424 -8.72 0.11 -21.28
C ASP A 424 -10.23 0.21 -21.00
N GLN A 425 -10.89 1.28 -21.44
CA GLN A 425 -12.32 1.47 -21.20
C GLN A 425 -13.20 0.39 -21.86
N THR A 426 -12.69 -0.37 -22.85
CA THR A 426 -13.43 -1.45 -23.50
C THR A 426 -13.36 -2.77 -22.72
N THR A 427 -12.36 -2.94 -21.87
CA THR A 427 -12.26 -4.10 -20.95
C THR A 427 -13.13 -3.94 -19.72
N ALA A 428 -13.49 -2.71 -19.34
CA ALA A 428 -14.31 -2.39 -18.16
C ALA A 428 -13.83 -3.13 -16.89
N GLU A 429 -14.66 -4.01 -16.31
CA GLU A 429 -14.34 -4.81 -15.13
C GLU A 429 -13.81 -6.22 -15.49
N GLN A 430 -13.46 -6.45 -16.76
CA GLN A 430 -12.95 -7.75 -17.22
C GLN A 430 -11.42 -7.82 -17.14
N PRO A 431 -10.84 -9.03 -17.08
CA PRO A 431 -9.41 -9.25 -17.19
C PRO A 431 -8.79 -8.59 -18.44
N PRO A 432 -7.46 -8.37 -18.45
CA PRO A 432 -6.77 -7.84 -19.61
C PRO A 432 -7.15 -8.60 -20.90
N ALA A 433 -7.47 -7.86 -21.95
CA ALA A 433 -7.69 -8.44 -23.25
C ALA A 433 -6.34 -8.72 -23.93
N SER A 434 -6.29 -9.75 -24.76
CA SER A 434 -5.07 -10.16 -25.47
C SER A 434 -5.33 -10.24 -26.96
N VAL A 435 -4.39 -9.72 -27.76
CA VAL A 435 -4.45 -9.75 -29.23
C VAL A 435 -3.07 -10.01 -29.85
N LYS A 436 -3.03 -10.83 -30.89
CA LYS A 436 -1.82 -11.02 -31.69
C LYS A 436 -1.68 -9.88 -32.70
N LEU A 437 -0.49 -9.27 -32.73
CA LEU A 437 -0.24 -8.13 -33.60
C LEU A 437 0.04 -8.57 -35.04
N SER A 438 -0.69 -7.96 -35.97
CA SER A 438 -0.48 -8.16 -37.43
C SER A 438 0.48 -7.12 -38.05
N SER A 439 0.86 -6.10 -37.28
CA SER A 439 1.79 -5.03 -37.68
C SER A 439 2.55 -4.49 -36.47
N ASP A 440 3.50 -3.62 -36.75
CA ASP A 440 4.25 -2.91 -35.68
C ASP A 440 3.44 -1.79 -35.02
N THR A 441 2.21 -1.56 -35.44
CA THR A 441 1.36 -0.47 -34.95
C THR A 441 0.34 -1.00 -33.92
N VAL A 442 0.32 -0.37 -32.77
CA VAL A 442 -0.62 -0.59 -31.67
C VAL A 442 -1.54 0.63 -31.54
N THR A 443 -2.83 0.40 -31.33
CA THR A 443 -3.79 1.47 -31.02
C THR A 443 -4.07 1.50 -29.54
N LEU A 444 -3.47 2.46 -28.84
CA LEU A 444 -3.64 2.66 -27.40
C LEU A 444 -4.84 3.60 -27.16
N ARG A 445 -5.95 3.05 -26.68
CA ARG A 445 -7.19 3.82 -26.41
C ARG A 445 -7.04 4.74 -25.20
N GLY A 446 -8.03 5.60 -24.99
CA GLY A 446 -8.03 6.56 -23.88
C GLY A 446 -7.75 5.91 -22.52
N PHE A 447 -6.75 6.42 -21.80
CA PHE A 447 -6.23 5.89 -20.54
C PHE A 447 -5.84 4.40 -20.60
N GLY A 448 -5.62 3.86 -21.79
CA GLY A 448 -5.22 2.46 -21.96
C GLY A 448 -3.82 2.20 -21.41
N VAL A 449 -3.67 1.06 -20.74
CA VAL A 449 -2.38 0.47 -20.36
C VAL A 449 -2.21 -0.80 -21.16
N ALA A 450 -1.06 -0.95 -21.81
CA ALA A 450 -0.75 -2.15 -22.60
C ALA A 450 0.66 -2.67 -22.33
N VAL A 451 0.81 -3.96 -22.40
CA VAL A 451 2.09 -4.65 -22.45
C VAL A 451 2.22 -5.32 -23.83
N VAL A 452 3.19 -4.88 -24.58
CA VAL A 452 3.51 -5.46 -25.89
C VAL A 452 4.71 -6.37 -25.74
N THR A 453 4.49 -7.67 -25.86
CA THR A 453 5.55 -8.68 -25.90
C THR A 453 6.00 -8.87 -27.35
N LEU A 454 7.29 -8.63 -27.60
CA LEU A 454 7.89 -8.81 -28.91
C LEU A 454 8.08 -10.30 -29.22
N PRO A 455 8.03 -10.71 -30.50
CA PRO A 455 8.35 -12.09 -30.88
C PRO A 455 9.81 -12.42 -30.52
N GLN A 456 10.03 -13.71 -30.22
CA GLN A 456 11.38 -14.24 -29.94
C GLN A 456 12.26 -14.28 -31.18
#